data_d815d3639ec6907a6bbd497941c04604
#
_entry.id   d815d3639ec6907a6bbd497941c04604
#
_cell.length_a   1.000
_cell.length_b   1.000
_cell.length_c   1.000
_cell.angle_alpha   90.00
_cell.angle_beta   90.00
_cell.angle_gamma   90.00
#
_symmetry.space_group_name_H-M   'P 1'
#
loop_
_entity.id
_entity.type
_entity.pdbx_description
1 polymer ?
#
loop_
_entity_poly.entity_id
_entity_poly.type
_entity_poly.pdbx_seq_one_letter_code
_entity_poly.pdbx_strand_id
1 'polypeptide(L)'
;MKKLIYSIFAIAVVAMTCSCEKDGSENDRPKLYVNTWMLNVSEPSFLLLQLNDDGTAVLGQAYSSDDLESLRNSIDTEKLTPEQKTFLDGMKVNDVLAMNGWYTMKPNADGSMVLCVSYEVMYPTDTRIMSIASYVKEVSADRMLIFSGDTSDDGKPMFDEVLSVEKSSVKPGTLYDQSLIMALPKKDGN
;
A
#
# COMPACT_ATOMS: atom_id res chain seq x y z
N MET A 1 -18.14 16.17 0.00
CA MET A 1 -17.14 15.36 0.68
C MET A 1 -16.51 14.36 -0.29
N LYS A 2 -15.67 14.86 -1.22
CA LYS A 2 -14.99 14.06 -2.26
C LYS A 2 -13.48 13.92 -1.99
N LYS A 3 -13.04 14.02 -0.72
CA LYS A 3 -11.60 14.13 -0.40
C LYS A 3 -10.98 12.90 0.27
N LEU A 4 -11.76 11.87 0.64
CA LEU A 4 -11.24 10.79 1.49
C LEU A 4 -10.48 9.70 0.74
N ILE A 5 -10.65 9.55 -0.56
CA ILE A 5 -9.93 8.53 -1.35
C ILE A 5 -8.73 9.11 -2.10
N TYR A 6 -8.62 10.43 -2.21
CA TYR A 6 -7.59 11.09 -3.03
C TYR A 6 -6.39 11.64 -2.23
N SER A 7 -6.42 11.58 -0.90
CA SER A 7 -5.38 12.17 -0.06
C SER A 7 -4.12 11.31 0.09
N ILE A 8 -4.08 10.10 -0.50
CA ILE A 8 -3.08 9.08 -0.18
C ILE A 8 -1.93 9.03 -1.18
N PHE A 9 -2.04 9.65 -2.35
CA PHE A 9 -1.07 9.51 -3.42
C PHE A 9 -0.49 10.83 -3.94
N ALA A 10 -0.07 11.71 -3.04
CA ALA A 10 0.91 12.72 -3.38
C ALA A 10 2.35 12.20 -3.15
N ILE A 11 2.60 10.92 -3.39
CA ILE A 11 3.96 10.48 -3.69
C ILE A 11 4.21 10.89 -5.12
N ALA A 12 5.19 11.75 -5.33
CA ALA A 12 5.55 12.30 -6.62
C ALA A 12 5.57 11.18 -7.67
N VAL A 13 4.57 11.18 -8.54
CA VAL A 13 4.62 10.42 -9.77
C VAL A 13 5.70 11.07 -10.61
N VAL A 14 6.93 10.65 -10.41
CA VAL A 14 7.92 10.76 -11.46
C VAL A 14 7.36 9.86 -12.55
N ALA A 15 6.78 10.47 -13.58
CA ALA A 15 6.29 9.80 -14.76
C ALA A 15 7.47 9.18 -15.52
N MET A 16 8.08 8.19 -14.92
CA MET A 16 8.84 7.20 -15.66
C MET A 16 7.79 6.21 -16.16
N THR A 17 7.75 6.02 -17.46
CA THR A 17 7.04 4.92 -18.10
C THR A 17 7.67 3.61 -17.61
N CYS A 18 7.45 3.25 -16.35
CA CYS A 18 7.75 1.94 -15.83
C CYS A 18 6.64 1.02 -16.36
N SER A 19 6.86 0.43 -17.52
CA SER A 19 6.13 -0.76 -17.92
C SER A 19 6.55 -1.86 -16.95
N CYS A 20 5.81 -2.02 -15.87
CA CYS A 20 5.94 -3.17 -14.99
C CYS A 20 5.29 -4.36 -15.70
N GLU A 21 5.96 -4.89 -16.72
CA GLU A 21 5.58 -6.16 -17.30
C GLU A 21 5.77 -7.28 -16.28
N LYS A 22 4.83 -8.22 -16.24
CA LYS A 22 4.78 -9.35 -15.32
C LYS A 22 5.94 -10.36 -15.51
N ASP A 23 6.81 -10.13 -16.48
CA ASP A 23 7.88 -11.03 -16.89
C ASP A 23 9.25 -10.68 -16.30
N GLY A 24 9.30 -10.44 -14.99
CA GLY A 24 10.58 -10.45 -14.27
C GLY A 24 11.06 -11.89 -14.06
N SER A 25 12.21 -12.26 -14.65
CA SER A 25 12.82 -13.56 -14.38
C SER A 25 12.99 -13.76 -12.87
N GLU A 26 12.61 -14.93 -12.35
CA GLU A 26 12.70 -15.32 -10.93
C GLU A 26 14.10 -15.15 -10.31
N ASN A 27 15.14 -15.00 -11.13
CA ASN A 27 16.54 -15.04 -10.71
C ASN A 27 17.15 -13.69 -10.29
N ASP A 28 16.49 -12.55 -10.53
CA ASP A 28 17.11 -11.24 -10.32
C ASP A 28 16.60 -10.50 -9.06
N ARG A 29 15.74 -11.13 -8.24
CA ARG A 29 15.19 -10.49 -7.04
C ARG A 29 16.09 -10.75 -5.83
N PRO A 30 16.71 -9.73 -5.25
CA PRO A 30 17.48 -9.90 -4.03
C PRO A 30 16.58 -10.37 -2.90
N LYS A 31 16.86 -11.50 -2.28
CA LYS A 31 16.06 -12.11 -1.19
C LYS A 31 15.82 -11.16 0.00
N LEU A 32 16.68 -10.17 0.20
CA LEU A 32 16.54 -9.17 1.27
C LEU A 32 15.27 -8.31 1.15
N TYR A 33 14.69 -8.19 -0.05
CA TYR A 33 13.46 -7.42 -0.24
C TYR A 33 12.19 -8.23 0.05
N VAL A 34 12.29 -9.56 0.05
CA VAL A 34 11.17 -10.46 0.35
C VAL A 34 10.84 -10.36 1.83
N ASN A 35 9.89 -9.49 2.15
CA ASN A 35 9.49 -9.18 3.51
C ASN A 35 8.16 -8.41 3.51
N THR A 36 7.65 -8.16 4.70
CA THR A 36 6.55 -7.23 4.93
C THR A 36 7.07 -5.95 5.57
N TRP A 37 6.94 -4.87 4.86
CA TRP A 37 7.49 -3.55 5.18
C TRP A 37 6.40 -2.61 5.65
N MET A 38 6.75 -1.74 6.59
CA MET A 38 5.87 -0.69 7.12
C MET A 38 6.41 0.67 6.73
N LEU A 39 5.62 1.43 5.98
CA LEU A 39 5.87 2.82 5.65
C LEU A 39 4.95 3.70 6.49
N ASN A 40 5.51 4.58 7.29
CA ASN A 40 4.73 5.61 7.98
C ASN A 40 4.53 6.79 7.02
N VAL A 41 3.29 7.03 6.63
CA VAL A 41 2.95 8.18 5.76
C VAL A 41 2.57 9.40 6.60
N SER A 42 1.87 9.18 7.70
CA SER A 42 1.58 10.15 8.77
C SER A 42 0.84 9.39 9.88
N GLU A 43 1.18 9.65 11.14
CA GLU A 43 0.37 9.08 12.21
C GLU A 43 -1.08 9.64 12.15
N PRO A 44 -2.11 8.81 12.35
CA PRO A 44 -2.11 7.42 12.82
C PRO A 44 -2.09 6.35 11.71
N SER A 45 -1.94 6.71 10.43
CA SER A 45 -2.03 5.80 9.30
C SER A 45 -0.65 5.30 8.87
N PHE A 46 -0.56 4.04 8.49
CA PHE A 46 0.63 3.46 7.86
C PHE A 46 0.26 2.74 6.56
N LEU A 47 1.22 2.63 5.67
CA LEU A 47 1.14 1.73 4.53
C LEU A 47 1.93 0.45 4.83
N LEU A 48 1.39 -0.66 4.36
CA LEU A 48 2.04 -1.97 4.40
C LEU A 48 2.42 -2.35 2.97
N LEU A 49 3.65 -2.81 2.79
CA LEU A 49 4.13 -3.34 1.53
C LEU A 49 4.69 -4.74 1.77
N GLN A 50 3.97 -5.76 1.34
CA GLN A 50 4.44 -7.13 1.36
C GLN A 50 4.99 -7.49 0.00
N LEU A 51 6.24 -7.92 -0.06
CA LEU A 51 6.93 -8.39 -1.25
C LEU A 51 7.22 -9.88 -1.09
N ASN A 52 6.70 -10.70 -2.00
CA ASN A 52 6.83 -12.16 -1.97
C ASN A 52 7.91 -12.64 -2.93
N ASP A 53 8.47 -13.81 -2.68
CA ASP A 53 9.55 -14.40 -3.47
C ASP A 53 9.12 -14.72 -4.92
N ASP A 54 7.83 -15.01 -5.12
CA ASP A 54 7.24 -15.26 -6.44
C ASP A 54 6.98 -13.99 -7.28
N GLY A 55 7.30 -12.80 -6.73
CA GLY A 55 7.09 -11.51 -7.37
C GLY A 55 5.69 -10.94 -7.20
N THR A 56 4.84 -11.60 -6.45
CA THR A 56 3.58 -10.98 -6.03
C THR A 56 3.84 -9.95 -4.93
N ALA A 57 2.96 -8.97 -4.85
CA ALA A 57 3.00 -7.94 -3.82
C ALA A 57 1.60 -7.70 -3.24
N VAL A 58 1.56 -7.24 -2.01
CA VAL A 58 0.36 -6.67 -1.41
C VAL A 58 0.69 -5.26 -0.96
N LEU A 59 -0.06 -4.28 -1.47
CA LEU A 59 -0.05 -2.93 -0.94
C LEU A 59 -1.23 -2.80 0.01
N GLY A 60 -0.98 -2.41 1.25
CA GLY A 60 -1.98 -2.30 2.28
C GLY A 60 -2.05 -0.90 2.87
N GLN A 61 -3.27 -0.42 3.12
CA GLN A 61 -3.51 0.80 3.86
C GLN A 61 -4.18 0.47 5.20
N ALA A 62 -3.58 0.92 6.29
CA ALA A 62 -4.18 0.76 7.60
C ALA A 62 -5.36 1.71 7.80
N TYR A 63 -6.37 1.24 8.47
CA TYR A 63 -7.50 2.07 8.91
C TYR A 63 -7.17 2.81 10.20
N SER A 64 -7.26 4.12 10.17
CA SER A 64 -7.34 4.95 11.37
C SER A 64 -8.75 4.88 11.99
N SER A 65 -8.94 5.47 13.17
CA SER A 65 -10.27 5.65 13.77
C SER A 65 -11.22 6.41 12.85
N ASP A 66 -10.73 7.49 12.23
CA ASP A 66 -11.51 8.36 11.35
C ASP A 66 -11.90 7.66 10.04
N ASP A 67 -10.99 6.84 9.50
CA ASP A 67 -11.28 6.02 8.31
C ASP A 67 -12.37 5.00 8.60
N LEU A 68 -12.30 4.31 9.74
CA LEU A 68 -13.33 3.35 10.15
C LEU A 68 -14.67 4.00 10.41
N GLU A 69 -14.68 5.17 11.05
CA GLU A 69 -15.90 5.94 11.27
C GLU A 69 -16.50 6.37 9.92
N SER A 70 -15.69 6.91 9.03
CA SER A 70 -16.10 7.31 7.69
C SER A 70 -16.64 6.13 6.88
N LEU A 71 -15.97 4.97 6.93
CA LEU A 71 -16.44 3.75 6.30
C LEU A 71 -17.82 3.36 6.85
N ARG A 72 -17.98 3.23 8.16
CA ARG A 72 -19.23 2.85 8.81
C ARG A 72 -20.37 3.82 8.49
N ASN A 73 -20.08 5.12 8.45
CA ASN A 73 -21.05 6.15 8.11
C ASN A 73 -21.49 6.10 6.64
N SER A 74 -20.66 5.60 5.74
CA SER A 74 -20.96 5.46 4.32
C SER A 74 -21.80 4.24 3.96
N ILE A 75 -21.90 3.25 4.86
CA ILE A 75 -22.58 1.98 4.61
C ILE A 75 -24.07 2.08 4.96
N ASP A 76 -24.90 1.51 4.08
CA ASP A 76 -26.33 1.30 4.32
C ASP A 76 -26.54 0.06 5.18
N THR A 77 -26.61 0.27 6.48
CA THR A 77 -26.68 -0.82 7.47
C THR A 77 -27.98 -1.63 7.40
N GLU A 78 -29.03 -1.09 6.77
CA GLU A 78 -30.30 -1.80 6.60
C GLU A 78 -30.23 -2.88 5.51
N LYS A 79 -29.30 -2.73 4.57
CA LYS A 79 -29.08 -3.65 3.45
C LYS A 79 -27.99 -4.69 3.71
N LEU A 80 -27.33 -4.67 4.88
CA LEU A 80 -26.27 -5.62 5.22
C LEU A 80 -26.81 -7.02 5.45
N THR A 81 -26.10 -8.03 4.91
CA THR A 81 -26.29 -9.40 5.36
C THR A 81 -25.73 -9.59 6.78
N PRO A 82 -26.14 -10.64 7.52
CA PRO A 82 -25.58 -10.93 8.84
C PRO A 82 -24.05 -11.07 8.83
N GLU A 83 -23.50 -11.67 7.78
CA GLU A 83 -22.05 -11.86 7.59
C GLU A 83 -21.33 -10.51 7.36
N GLN A 84 -21.89 -9.66 6.49
CA GLN A 84 -21.36 -8.32 6.24
C GLN A 84 -21.41 -7.44 7.49
N LYS A 85 -22.47 -7.57 8.29
CA LYS A 85 -22.57 -6.86 9.56
C LYS A 85 -21.51 -7.34 10.54
N THR A 86 -21.35 -8.66 10.70
CA THR A 86 -20.31 -9.23 11.56
C THR A 86 -18.90 -8.78 11.13
N PHE A 87 -18.66 -8.76 9.82
CA PHE A 87 -17.41 -8.27 9.24
C PHE A 87 -17.16 -6.79 9.60
N LEU A 88 -18.13 -5.91 9.30
CA LEU A 88 -17.99 -4.46 9.54
C LEU A 88 -17.83 -4.12 11.03
N ASP A 89 -18.58 -4.81 11.90
CA ASP A 89 -18.52 -4.64 13.35
C ASP A 89 -17.18 -5.15 13.92
N GLY A 90 -16.59 -6.17 13.28
CA GLY A 90 -15.32 -6.77 13.66
C GLY A 90 -14.09 -5.95 13.30
N MET A 91 -14.20 -5.01 12.37
CA MET A 91 -13.07 -4.18 11.91
C MET A 91 -12.53 -3.27 13.03
N LYS A 92 -11.23 -3.17 13.12
CA LYS A 92 -10.48 -2.42 14.16
C LYS A 92 -9.49 -1.44 13.55
N VAL A 93 -9.07 -0.49 14.37
CA VAL A 93 -7.93 0.38 14.04
C VAL A 93 -6.69 -0.48 13.79
N ASN A 94 -5.90 -0.10 12.80
CA ASN A 94 -4.74 -0.83 12.26
C ASN A 94 -5.08 -2.09 11.45
N ASP A 95 -6.36 -2.46 11.28
CA ASP A 95 -6.71 -3.40 10.23
C ASP A 95 -6.36 -2.79 8.87
N VAL A 96 -6.03 -3.62 7.90
CA VAL A 96 -5.41 -3.20 6.64
C VAL A 96 -6.32 -3.53 5.47
N LEU A 97 -6.62 -2.52 4.66
CA LEU A 97 -7.19 -2.72 3.33
C LEU A 97 -6.08 -3.17 2.38
N ALA A 98 -6.17 -4.40 1.90
CA ALA A 98 -5.15 -5.02 1.06
C ALA A 98 -5.54 -4.97 -0.43
N MET A 99 -4.59 -4.54 -1.26
CA MET A 99 -4.67 -4.52 -2.72
C MET A 99 -3.59 -5.46 -3.26
N ASN A 100 -4.00 -6.46 -4.00
CA ASN A 100 -3.11 -7.45 -4.58
C ASN A 100 -2.42 -6.91 -5.83
N GLY A 101 -1.19 -7.33 -6.06
CA GLY A 101 -0.40 -6.87 -7.18
C GLY A 101 0.89 -7.68 -7.38
N TRP A 102 1.84 -7.06 -8.04
CA TRP A 102 3.16 -7.62 -8.32
C TRP A 102 4.22 -6.53 -8.25
N TYR A 103 5.48 -6.94 -8.14
CA TYR A 103 6.59 -6.01 -8.15
C TYR A 103 7.74 -6.46 -9.06
N THR A 104 8.51 -5.50 -9.50
CA THR A 104 9.81 -5.72 -10.15
C THR A 104 10.87 -4.85 -9.48
N MET A 105 12.11 -5.31 -9.54
CA MET A 105 13.27 -4.54 -9.07
C MET A 105 14.30 -4.46 -10.19
N LYS A 106 14.83 -3.25 -10.43
CA LYS A 106 15.84 -2.99 -11.46
C LYS A 106 17.03 -2.25 -10.82
N PRO A 107 18.26 -2.75 -11.00
CA PRO A 107 19.44 -2.05 -10.51
C PRO A 107 19.70 -0.79 -11.33
N ASN A 108 20.17 0.26 -10.66
CA ASN A 108 20.72 1.45 -11.28
C ASN A 108 22.25 1.39 -11.36
N ALA A 109 22.84 2.24 -12.19
CA ALA A 109 24.28 2.31 -12.36
C ALA A 109 25.04 2.76 -11.10
N ASP A 110 24.38 3.44 -10.16
CA ASP A 110 24.94 3.91 -8.89
C ASP A 110 24.81 2.90 -7.74
N GLY A 111 24.29 1.70 -8.04
CA GLY A 111 24.08 0.62 -7.06
C GLY A 111 22.77 0.73 -6.27
N SER A 112 21.97 1.78 -6.51
CA SER A 112 20.58 1.81 -6.00
C SER A 112 19.68 0.89 -6.81
N MET A 113 18.49 0.62 -6.30
CA MET A 113 17.48 -0.19 -6.97
C MET A 113 16.25 0.66 -7.27
N VAL A 114 15.58 0.41 -8.38
CA VAL A 114 14.23 0.91 -8.63
C VAL A 114 13.26 -0.20 -8.28
N LEU A 115 12.45 0.02 -7.26
CA LEU A 115 11.30 -0.83 -6.91
C LEU A 115 10.07 -0.29 -7.63
N CYS A 116 9.48 -1.11 -8.50
CA CYS A 116 8.18 -0.84 -9.11
C CYS A 116 7.17 -1.80 -8.52
N VAL A 117 6.09 -1.26 -7.95
CA VAL A 117 4.95 -2.03 -7.44
C VAL A 117 3.73 -1.67 -8.27
N SER A 118 3.10 -2.67 -8.87
CA SER A 118 1.80 -2.54 -9.54
C SER A 118 0.75 -3.28 -8.74
N TYR A 119 -0.41 -2.68 -8.56
CA TYR A 119 -1.50 -3.22 -7.75
C TYR A 119 -2.85 -2.89 -8.36
N GLU A 120 -3.82 -3.75 -8.08
CA GLU A 120 -5.18 -3.58 -8.56
C GLU A 120 -5.98 -2.75 -7.56
N VAL A 121 -6.64 -1.71 -8.06
CA VAL A 121 -7.59 -0.89 -7.29
C VAL A 121 -8.98 -1.13 -7.85
N MET A 122 -9.87 -1.64 -7.01
CA MET A 122 -11.26 -1.85 -7.36
C MET A 122 -12.09 -0.58 -7.17
N TYR A 123 -12.84 -0.24 -8.19
CA TYR A 123 -13.85 0.82 -8.16
C TYR A 123 -15.24 0.20 -8.37
N PRO A 124 -16.35 0.90 -8.08
CA PRO A 124 -17.70 0.36 -8.24
C PRO A 124 -18.03 -0.14 -9.65
N THR A 125 -17.38 0.42 -10.67
CA THR A 125 -17.67 0.15 -12.09
C THR A 125 -16.52 -0.49 -12.86
N ASP A 126 -15.29 -0.45 -12.32
CA ASP A 126 -14.10 -0.97 -12.99
C ASP A 126 -13.02 -1.38 -11.99
N THR A 127 -12.00 -2.06 -12.50
CA THR A 127 -10.75 -2.32 -11.76
C THR A 127 -9.61 -1.70 -12.54
N ARG A 128 -8.74 -0.95 -11.87
CA ARG A 128 -7.59 -0.28 -12.48
C ARG A 128 -6.29 -0.79 -11.91
N ILE A 129 -5.29 -0.88 -12.75
CA ILE A 129 -3.92 -1.13 -12.32
C ILE A 129 -3.27 0.22 -12.05
N MET A 130 -2.76 0.37 -10.84
CA MET A 130 -1.94 1.49 -10.41
C MET A 130 -0.51 1.02 -10.25
N SER A 131 0.45 1.89 -10.54
CA SER A 131 1.88 1.56 -10.37
C SER A 131 2.59 2.68 -9.63
N ILE A 132 3.46 2.28 -8.72
CA ILE A 132 4.34 3.17 -7.98
C ILE A 132 5.77 2.73 -8.27
N ALA A 133 6.64 3.68 -8.60
CA ALA A 133 8.07 3.43 -8.72
C ALA A 133 8.82 4.30 -7.72
N SER A 134 9.77 3.71 -7.01
CA SER A 134 10.62 4.43 -6.08
C SER A 134 12.04 3.92 -6.10
N TYR A 135 13.00 4.82 -5.78
CA TYR A 135 14.39 4.43 -5.56
C TYR A 135 14.56 3.85 -4.17
N VAL A 136 15.27 2.73 -4.09
CA VAL A 136 15.65 2.07 -2.83
C VAL A 136 17.17 2.06 -2.76
N LYS A 137 17.73 2.60 -1.69
CA LYS A 137 19.19 2.82 -1.59
C LYS A 137 19.88 1.80 -0.70
N GLU A 138 19.34 1.55 0.47
CA GLU A 138 19.93 0.62 1.44
C GLU A 138 18.86 -0.37 1.89
N VAL A 139 19.25 -1.64 1.96
CA VAL A 139 18.37 -2.70 2.43
C VAL A 139 19.13 -3.65 3.33
N SER A 140 18.51 -3.95 4.46
CA SER A 140 18.88 -5.06 5.35
C SER A 140 17.65 -5.93 5.61
N ALA A 141 17.78 -6.97 6.40
CA ALA A 141 16.66 -7.87 6.71
C ALA A 141 15.47 -7.16 7.39
N ASP A 142 15.70 -6.03 8.04
CA ASP A 142 14.70 -5.35 8.87
C ASP A 142 14.50 -3.87 8.55
N ARG A 143 15.27 -3.33 7.57
CA ARG A 143 15.25 -1.90 7.22
C ARG A 143 15.56 -1.67 5.76
N MET A 144 14.87 -0.74 5.11
CA MET A 144 15.28 -0.16 3.82
C MET A 144 15.13 1.36 3.83
N LEU A 145 15.84 2.04 2.93
CA LEU A 145 15.68 3.47 2.67
C LEU A 145 15.02 3.65 1.31
N ILE A 146 13.84 4.25 1.30
CA ILE A 146 13.07 4.54 0.10
C ILE A 146 13.02 6.05 -0.17
N PHE A 147 13.09 6.46 -1.43
CA PHE A 147 13.01 7.87 -1.79
C PHE A 147 11.63 8.44 -1.46
N SER A 148 11.60 9.50 -0.66
CA SER A 148 10.37 10.15 -0.18
C SER A 148 9.64 10.99 -1.25
N GLY A 149 10.35 11.33 -2.33
CA GLY A 149 9.86 12.29 -3.33
C GLY A 149 10.35 13.71 -3.09
N ASP A 150 10.92 13.98 -1.93
CA ASP A 150 11.37 15.30 -1.51
C ASP A 150 12.87 15.48 -1.65
N THR A 151 13.32 16.73 -1.64
CA THR A 151 14.73 17.12 -1.58
C THR A 151 14.96 17.97 -0.33
N SER A 152 16.13 17.80 0.27
CA SER A 152 16.60 18.67 1.35
C SER A 152 16.91 20.08 0.84
N ASP A 153 17.12 21.03 1.74
CA ASP A 153 17.42 22.44 1.41
C ASP A 153 18.66 22.61 0.53
N ASP A 154 19.59 21.65 0.55
CA ASP A 154 20.78 21.60 -0.32
C ASP A 154 20.55 20.82 -1.63
N GLY A 155 19.30 20.49 -1.95
CA GLY A 155 18.88 19.86 -3.20
C GLY A 155 19.17 18.36 -3.30
N LYS A 156 19.51 17.69 -2.19
CA LYS A 156 19.75 16.23 -2.19
C LYS A 156 18.46 15.45 -1.99
N PRO A 157 18.31 14.29 -2.66
CA PRO A 157 17.17 13.41 -2.44
C PRO A 157 17.04 12.99 -0.97
N MET A 158 15.84 13.11 -0.41
CA MET A 158 15.53 12.62 0.92
C MET A 158 15.02 11.18 0.83
N PHE A 159 15.35 10.40 1.85
CA PHE A 159 14.95 8.99 1.95
C PHE A 159 14.26 8.77 3.28
N ASP A 160 13.11 8.11 3.23
CA ASP A 160 12.38 7.66 4.41
C ASP A 160 12.86 6.27 4.83
N GLU A 161 12.93 6.07 6.12
CA GLU A 161 13.19 4.76 6.69
C GLU A 161 11.91 3.91 6.67
N VAL A 162 12.04 2.71 6.13
CA VAL A 162 10.98 1.72 6.08
C VAL A 162 11.44 0.51 6.87
N LEU A 163 10.67 0.12 7.86
CA LEU A 163 11.00 -0.99 8.75
C LEU A 163 10.21 -2.24 8.39
N SER A 164 10.81 -3.40 8.62
CA SER A 164 10.03 -4.64 8.60
C SER A 164 8.96 -4.61 9.69
N VAL A 165 7.86 -5.33 9.48
CA VAL A 165 6.76 -5.44 10.47
C VAL A 165 7.28 -5.94 11.82
N GLU A 166 8.31 -6.79 11.84
CA GLU A 166 8.90 -7.29 13.08
C GLU A 166 9.57 -6.19 13.90
N LYS A 167 10.20 -5.22 13.25
CA LYS A 167 10.90 -4.08 13.87
C LYS A 167 10.02 -2.86 14.10
N SER A 168 8.89 -2.77 13.42
CA SER A 168 7.95 -1.67 13.62
C SER A 168 7.36 -1.70 15.02
N SER A 169 7.23 -0.53 15.64
CA SER A 169 6.51 -0.34 16.90
C SER A 169 5.00 -0.52 16.74
N VAL A 170 4.49 -0.26 15.55
CA VAL A 170 3.08 -0.47 15.18
C VAL A 170 2.95 -1.86 14.55
N LYS A 171 1.90 -2.58 14.90
CA LYS A 171 1.60 -3.88 14.30
C LYS A 171 0.33 -3.78 13.46
N PRO A 172 0.34 -4.31 12.24
CA PRO A 172 -0.87 -4.39 11.44
C PRO A 172 -1.88 -5.35 12.11
N GLY A 173 -3.15 -5.03 11.97
CA GLY A 173 -4.25 -5.91 12.32
C GLY A 173 -4.52 -6.94 11.21
N THR A 174 -5.79 -7.26 11.01
CA THR A 174 -6.21 -8.20 9.96
C THR A 174 -6.08 -7.54 8.58
N LEU A 175 -5.56 -8.29 7.60
CA LEU A 175 -5.56 -7.88 6.20
C LEU A 175 -6.90 -8.28 5.57
N TYR A 176 -7.65 -7.31 5.08
CA TYR A 176 -8.90 -7.52 4.35
C TYR A 176 -8.72 -7.18 2.89
N ASP A 177 -9.07 -8.11 2.02
CA ASP A 177 -9.13 -7.85 0.59
C ASP A 177 -10.13 -6.73 0.28
N GLN A 178 -9.76 -5.82 -0.61
CA GLN A 178 -10.59 -4.68 -0.99
C GLN A 178 -11.98 -5.08 -1.51
N SER A 179 -12.13 -6.28 -2.10
CA SER A 179 -13.41 -6.78 -2.59
C SER A 179 -14.45 -6.91 -1.47
N LEU A 180 -14.03 -7.23 -0.25
CA LEU A 180 -14.92 -7.31 0.90
C LEU A 180 -15.52 -5.94 1.24
N ILE A 181 -14.73 -4.89 1.17
CA ILE A 181 -15.18 -3.52 1.41
C ILE A 181 -16.05 -3.01 0.27
N MET A 182 -15.67 -3.34 -0.97
CA MET A 182 -16.44 -2.94 -2.15
C MET A 182 -17.78 -3.62 -2.25
N ALA A 183 -17.93 -4.83 -1.67
CA ALA A 183 -19.19 -5.57 -1.61
C ALA A 183 -20.19 -5.03 -0.56
N LEU A 184 -19.76 -4.10 0.30
CA LEU A 184 -20.67 -3.50 1.27
C LEU A 184 -21.64 -2.53 0.59
N PRO A 185 -22.96 -2.60 0.90
CA PRO A 185 -23.95 -1.68 0.34
C PRO A 185 -23.70 -0.26 0.85
N LYS A 186 -23.61 0.69 -0.05
CA LYS A 186 -23.41 2.10 0.29
C LYS A 186 -24.71 2.86 0.30
N LYS A 187 -24.78 3.91 1.12
CA LYS A 187 -25.92 4.85 1.14
C LYS A 187 -25.99 5.57 -0.20
N ASP A 188 -27.22 5.75 -0.70
CA ASP A 188 -27.47 6.50 -1.94
C ASP A 188 -26.97 7.93 -1.81
N GLY A 189 -26.13 8.37 -2.75
CA GLY A 189 -25.60 9.74 -2.80
C GLY A 189 -24.17 9.93 -2.32
N ASN A 190 -23.43 8.85 -2.03
CA ASN A 190 -21.99 8.87 -1.74
C ASN A 190 -21.16 8.22 -2.84
#